data_f6b37a16690469205475aed214d69446
#
_entry.id   f6b37a16690469205475aed214d69446
#
_cell.length_a   1.000
_cell.length_b   1.000
_cell.length_c   1.000
_cell.angle_alpha   90.00
_cell.angle_beta   90.00
_cell.angle_gamma   90.00
#
_symmetry.space_group_name_H-M   'P 1'
#
loop_
_entity.id
_entity.type
_entity.pdbx_description
1 polymer ?
#
loop_
_entity_poly.entity_id
_entity_poly.type
_entity_poly.pdbx_seq_one_letter_code
_entity_poly.pdbx_strand_id
1 'polypeptide(L)'
;EVQRFQGALKIIVEGETLTAINVISIEDYLTSVISSEMSATASLELLKAHAVISRSWLINKLRVEYEKWKATIQPDSAANSPLFTLNSQLIKWYDHEAHTHFDVCADDHCQRYQGITRASTSQAIEAVSATRGEVLMYEGKICDARFSKCCGGAMEEFQNCWENVRHPYLTGKRDYIPESHASDSEKQITG
;
A
#
# COMPACT_ATOMS: atom_id res chain seq x y z
N GLU A 1 5.89 20.05 -15.01
CA GLU A 1 6.63 19.80 -13.75
C GLU A 1 7.76 18.81 -14.02
N VAL A 2 8.98 19.10 -13.54
CA VAL A 2 10.13 18.20 -13.69
C VAL A 2 10.18 17.28 -12.47
N GLN A 3 10.07 15.98 -12.69
CA GLN A 3 10.25 14.99 -11.64
C GLN A 3 11.64 14.35 -11.76
N ARG A 4 12.24 14.04 -10.62
CA ARG A 4 13.55 13.38 -10.51
C ARG A 4 13.37 12.00 -9.86
N PHE A 5 14.02 11.01 -10.42
CA PHE A 5 13.98 9.64 -9.95
C PHE A 5 15.40 9.17 -9.63
N GLN A 6 15.50 8.35 -8.59
CA GLN A 6 16.71 7.63 -8.21
C GLN A 6 16.66 6.21 -8.77
N GLY A 7 17.80 5.56 -8.94
CA GLY A 7 17.88 4.21 -9.48
C GLY A 7 18.12 4.18 -10.99
N ALA A 8 17.59 3.18 -11.68
CA ALA A 8 17.76 2.97 -13.11
C ALA A 8 16.43 3.11 -13.86
N LEU A 9 16.48 3.56 -15.10
CA LEU A 9 15.35 3.63 -16.01
C LEU A 9 15.36 2.43 -16.96
N LYS A 10 14.27 1.67 -17.00
CA LYS A 10 13.98 0.66 -18.03
C LYS A 10 12.83 1.15 -18.89
N ILE A 11 13.00 1.11 -20.20
CA ILE A 11 11.94 1.45 -21.16
C ILE A 11 11.57 0.18 -21.91
N ILE A 12 10.27 -0.11 -21.99
CA ILE A 12 9.72 -1.17 -22.81
C ILE A 12 8.77 -0.59 -23.84
N VAL A 13 8.68 -1.29 -24.98
CA VAL A 13 7.78 -0.93 -26.09
C VAL A 13 6.62 -1.90 -26.08
N GLU A 14 5.40 -1.39 -26.02
CA GLU A 14 4.16 -2.14 -26.05
C GLU A 14 3.27 -1.61 -27.17
N GLY A 15 3.31 -2.29 -28.32
CA GLY A 15 2.63 -1.80 -29.53
C GLY A 15 3.21 -0.44 -29.95
N GLU A 16 2.37 0.59 -29.93
CA GLU A 16 2.72 1.99 -30.28
C GLU A 16 3.06 2.86 -29.04
N THR A 17 3.09 2.28 -27.85
CA THR A 17 3.32 3.01 -26.60
C THR A 17 4.66 2.64 -25.96
N LEU A 18 5.18 3.58 -25.16
CA LEU A 18 6.39 3.37 -24.36
C LEU A 18 5.99 3.35 -22.88
N THR A 19 6.39 2.29 -22.19
CA THR A 19 6.26 2.21 -20.73
C THR A 19 7.61 2.46 -20.08
N ALA A 20 7.67 3.51 -19.25
CA ALA A 20 8.86 3.86 -18.47
C ALA A 20 8.79 3.23 -17.08
N ILE A 21 9.77 2.43 -16.72
CA ILE A 21 9.85 1.71 -15.45
C ILE A 21 11.07 2.20 -14.67
N ASN A 22 10.84 2.67 -13.46
CA ASN A 22 11.93 3.00 -12.54
C ASN A 22 12.34 1.76 -11.73
N VAL A 23 13.59 1.33 -11.88
CA VAL A 23 14.16 0.22 -11.11
C VAL A 23 14.91 0.78 -9.92
N ILE A 24 14.40 0.48 -8.72
CA ILE A 24 14.84 1.13 -7.48
C ILE A 24 14.83 0.14 -6.31
N SER A 25 15.64 0.39 -5.28
CA SER A 25 15.57 -0.39 -4.05
C SER A 25 14.27 -0.13 -3.27
N ILE A 26 13.81 -1.12 -2.48
CA ILE A 26 12.62 -0.98 -1.64
C ILE A 26 12.73 0.23 -0.72
N GLU A 27 13.86 0.42 -0.06
CA GLU A 27 14.04 1.51 0.91
C GLU A 27 14.02 2.90 0.25
N ASP A 28 14.64 3.04 -0.91
CA ASP A 28 14.58 4.29 -1.68
C ASP A 28 13.18 4.56 -2.22
N TYR A 29 12.47 3.53 -2.68
CA TYR A 29 11.06 3.62 -3.07
C TYR A 29 10.20 4.11 -1.91
N LEU A 30 10.35 3.51 -0.73
CA LEU A 30 9.58 3.88 0.46
C LEU A 30 9.83 5.31 0.90
N THR A 31 11.04 5.84 0.76
CA THR A 31 11.35 7.24 1.08
C THR A 31 10.49 8.20 0.25
N SER A 32 10.25 7.89 -1.02
CA SER A 32 9.33 8.65 -1.86
C SER A 32 7.87 8.43 -1.47
N VAL A 33 7.46 7.19 -1.23
CA VAL A 33 6.07 6.84 -0.89
C VAL A 33 5.61 7.56 0.37
N ILE A 34 6.34 7.45 1.48
CA ILE A 34 5.92 8.06 2.75
C ILE A 34 5.85 9.60 2.69
N SER A 35 6.63 10.19 1.79
CA SER A 35 6.61 11.64 1.53
C SER A 35 5.48 12.06 0.60
N SER A 36 5.00 11.16 -0.25
CA SER A 36 3.95 11.41 -1.25
C SER A 36 2.56 11.10 -0.70
N GLU A 37 2.42 10.05 0.11
CA GLU A 37 1.16 9.63 0.73
C GLU A 37 0.81 10.50 1.95
N MET A 38 1.79 10.76 2.81
CA MET A 38 1.64 11.60 3.98
C MET A 38 2.43 12.90 3.80
N SER A 39 2.23 13.87 4.69
CA SER A 39 3.07 15.07 4.68
C SER A 39 4.49 14.70 5.11
N ALA A 40 5.48 15.11 4.30
CA ALA A 40 6.89 14.98 4.65
C ALA A 40 7.30 15.74 5.93
N THR A 41 6.42 16.63 6.43
CA THR A 41 6.57 17.39 7.68
C THR A 41 5.80 16.78 8.85
N ALA A 42 5.23 15.57 8.67
CA ALA A 42 4.60 14.83 9.77
C ALA A 42 5.63 14.44 10.84
N SER A 43 5.16 14.09 12.04
CA SER A 43 6.07 13.65 13.10
C SER A 43 6.91 12.44 12.69
N LEU A 44 8.13 12.37 13.17
CA LEU A 44 9.05 11.27 12.87
C LEU A 44 8.43 9.90 13.19
N GLU A 45 7.72 9.80 14.31
CA GLU A 45 7.08 8.55 14.72
C GLU A 45 5.94 8.12 13.79
N LEU A 46 5.15 9.07 13.28
CA LEU A 46 4.14 8.77 12.25
C LEU A 46 4.79 8.29 10.95
N LEU A 47 5.87 8.95 10.52
CA LEU A 47 6.60 8.55 9.32
C LEU A 47 7.25 7.17 9.49
N LYS A 48 7.79 6.82 10.67
CA LYS A 48 8.30 5.48 10.98
C LYS A 48 7.19 4.43 10.90
N ALA A 49 6.06 4.66 11.55
CA ALA A 49 4.91 3.76 11.47
C ALA A 49 4.45 3.56 10.03
N HIS A 50 4.35 4.63 9.26
CA HIS A 50 3.96 4.58 7.86
C HIS A 50 4.98 3.83 6.98
N ALA A 51 6.28 3.98 7.25
CA ALA A 51 7.32 3.24 6.55
C ALA A 51 7.19 1.72 6.78
N VAL A 52 6.92 1.29 8.02
CA VAL A 52 6.69 -0.13 8.35
C VAL A 52 5.44 -0.67 7.68
N ILE A 53 4.34 0.09 7.70
CA ILE A 53 3.06 -0.28 7.05
C ILE A 53 3.26 -0.42 5.53
N SER A 54 3.82 0.60 4.89
CA SER A 54 4.04 0.63 3.43
C SER A 54 4.99 -0.47 2.96
N ARG A 55 6.04 -0.76 3.74
CA ARG A 55 6.97 -1.87 3.48
C ARG A 55 6.27 -3.21 3.58
N SER A 56 5.44 -3.40 4.61
CA SER A 56 4.70 -4.65 4.82
C SER A 56 3.76 -4.93 3.67
N TRP A 57 2.99 -3.94 3.23
CA TRP A 57 2.11 -4.05 2.08
C TRP A 57 2.88 -4.40 0.81
N LEU A 58 3.96 -3.68 0.50
CA LEU A 58 4.76 -3.91 -0.71
C LEU A 58 5.34 -5.33 -0.74
N ILE A 59 6.00 -5.76 0.35
CA ILE A 59 6.62 -7.08 0.40
C ILE A 59 5.56 -8.19 0.36
N ASN A 60 4.41 -8.00 1.01
CA ASN A 60 3.30 -8.94 0.92
C ASN A 60 2.82 -9.08 -0.53
N LYS A 61 2.59 -7.95 -1.23
CA LYS A 61 2.19 -7.94 -2.64
C LYS A 61 3.19 -8.67 -3.53
N LEU A 62 4.47 -8.33 -3.46
CA LEU A 62 5.53 -8.96 -4.24
C LEU A 62 5.62 -10.47 -3.99
N ARG A 63 5.46 -10.91 -2.74
CA ARG A 63 5.47 -12.33 -2.38
C ARG A 63 4.28 -13.07 -2.98
N VAL A 64 3.08 -12.50 -2.90
CA VAL A 64 1.87 -13.10 -3.47
C VAL A 64 1.99 -13.25 -4.99
N GLU A 65 2.51 -12.24 -5.66
CA GLU A 65 2.74 -12.29 -7.10
C GLU A 65 3.81 -13.32 -7.48
N TYR A 66 4.90 -13.42 -6.71
CA TYR A 66 5.94 -14.43 -6.89
C TYR A 66 5.38 -15.85 -6.73
N GLU A 67 4.57 -16.12 -5.70
CA GLU A 67 3.95 -17.45 -5.50
C GLU A 67 2.96 -17.79 -6.61
N LYS A 68 2.17 -16.83 -7.10
CA LYS A 68 1.30 -17.02 -8.27
C LYS A 68 2.10 -17.37 -9.52
N TRP A 69 3.18 -16.64 -9.79
CA TRP A 69 4.07 -16.91 -10.93
C TRP A 69 4.70 -18.30 -10.83
N LYS A 70 5.19 -18.68 -9.65
CA LYS A 70 5.77 -20.00 -9.39
C LYS A 70 4.77 -21.13 -9.62
N ALA A 71 3.52 -20.97 -9.18
CA ALA A 71 2.45 -21.93 -9.40
C ALA A 71 2.10 -22.11 -10.90
N THR A 72 2.26 -21.04 -11.71
CA THR A 72 2.04 -21.09 -13.15
C THR A 72 3.12 -21.91 -13.88
N ILE A 73 4.35 -21.94 -13.35
CA ILE A 73 5.47 -22.69 -13.94
C ILE A 73 5.46 -24.16 -13.52
N GLN A 74 4.85 -24.50 -12.38
CA GLN A 74 4.70 -25.86 -11.87
C GLN A 74 3.22 -26.26 -11.84
N PRO A 75 2.65 -26.86 -12.91
CA PRO A 75 1.23 -27.13 -13.02
C PRO A 75 0.71 -28.32 -12.19
N ASP A 76 1.44 -28.83 -11.23
CA ASP A 76 1.07 -29.97 -10.41
C ASP A 76 0.71 -29.59 -8.96
N SER A 77 -0.25 -28.70 -8.78
CA SER A 77 -1.10 -28.70 -7.59
C SER A 77 -2.40 -27.96 -7.89
N ALA A 78 -3.45 -28.75 -8.13
CA ALA A 78 -4.80 -28.24 -8.29
C ALA A 78 -5.23 -27.50 -7.01
N ALA A 79 -5.09 -26.19 -7.00
CA ALA A 79 -5.77 -25.33 -6.06
C ALA A 79 -7.18 -25.07 -6.63
N ASN A 80 -8.15 -25.83 -6.16
CA ASN A 80 -9.56 -25.54 -6.34
C ASN A 80 -9.88 -24.18 -5.70
N SER A 81 -10.00 -23.15 -6.50
CA SER A 81 -10.64 -21.90 -6.09
C SER A 81 -12.16 -22.13 -6.14
N PRO A 82 -12.88 -21.98 -5.03
CA PRO A 82 -14.34 -21.98 -5.08
C PRO A 82 -14.80 -20.71 -5.78
N LEU A 83 -15.51 -20.92 -6.88
CA LEU A 83 -16.25 -19.87 -7.59
C LEU A 83 -17.41 -19.43 -6.68
N PHE A 84 -17.30 -18.30 -6.02
CA PHE A 84 -18.43 -17.72 -5.30
C PHE A 84 -19.00 -16.55 -6.10
N THR A 85 -20.12 -16.82 -6.76
CA THR A 85 -21.01 -15.78 -7.26
C THR A 85 -21.83 -15.24 -6.09
N LEU A 86 -21.53 -14.07 -5.60
CA LEU A 86 -22.40 -13.31 -4.72
C LEU A 86 -22.77 -11.98 -5.38
N ASN A 87 -24.05 -11.92 -5.72
CA ASN A 87 -24.75 -10.74 -6.20
C ASN A 87 -24.88 -9.74 -5.02
N SER A 88 -23.98 -8.77 -4.90
CA SER A 88 -24.18 -7.64 -4.02
C SER A 88 -23.82 -6.35 -4.75
N GLN A 89 -24.78 -5.40 -4.74
CA GLN A 89 -24.69 -4.08 -5.37
C GLN A 89 -23.71 -3.12 -4.65
N LEU A 90 -22.69 -3.64 -3.99
CA LEU A 90 -21.60 -2.85 -3.44
C LEU A 90 -20.55 -2.65 -4.52
N ILE A 91 -20.18 -1.40 -4.77
CA ILE A 91 -19.02 -1.08 -5.61
C ILE A 91 -17.80 -1.56 -4.83
N LYS A 92 -17.26 -2.70 -5.25
CA LYS A 92 -16.06 -3.28 -4.68
C LYS A 92 -14.92 -3.04 -5.67
N TRP A 93 -13.80 -2.59 -5.18
CA TRP A 93 -12.55 -2.43 -5.95
C TRP A 93 -11.88 -3.79 -6.20
N TYR A 94 -12.64 -4.76 -6.69
CA TYR A 94 -12.17 -6.14 -6.80
C TYR A 94 -11.33 -6.43 -8.03
N ASP A 95 -11.39 -5.57 -9.05
CA ASP A 95 -10.66 -5.77 -10.30
C ASP A 95 -9.36 -4.97 -10.29
N HIS A 96 -8.48 -5.30 -9.37
CA HIS A 96 -7.10 -4.83 -9.42
C HIS A 96 -6.39 -5.55 -10.57
N GLU A 97 -6.27 -4.90 -11.70
CA GLU A 97 -5.48 -5.42 -12.81
C GLU A 97 -4.04 -5.65 -12.37
N ALA A 98 -3.57 -6.90 -12.50
CA ALA A 98 -2.17 -7.23 -12.23
C ALA A 98 -1.27 -6.51 -13.24
N HIS A 99 -0.22 -5.89 -12.75
CA HIS A 99 0.80 -5.33 -13.62
C HIS A 99 1.63 -6.47 -14.23
N THR A 100 1.84 -6.44 -15.55
CA THR A 100 2.56 -7.51 -16.26
C THR A 100 4.04 -7.25 -16.43
N HIS A 101 4.47 -5.98 -16.43
CA HIS A 101 5.84 -5.59 -16.78
C HIS A 101 6.61 -4.91 -15.64
N PHE A 102 5.92 -4.60 -14.54
CA PHE A 102 6.49 -3.96 -13.36
C PHE A 102 5.73 -4.38 -12.11
N ASP A 103 6.36 -4.26 -10.96
CA ASP A 103 5.83 -4.76 -9.68
C ASP A 103 4.69 -3.88 -9.15
N VAL A 104 4.84 -2.56 -9.22
CA VAL A 104 3.87 -1.58 -8.73
C VAL A 104 3.83 -0.35 -9.64
N CYS A 105 2.65 0.25 -9.80
CA CYS A 105 2.54 1.54 -10.48
C CYS A 105 2.86 2.71 -9.54
N ALA A 106 2.94 3.91 -10.12
CA ALA A 106 3.25 5.13 -9.38
C ALA A 106 2.01 5.83 -8.79
N ASP A 107 0.81 5.29 -9.02
CA ASP A 107 -0.48 5.88 -8.67
C ASP A 107 -1.12 5.25 -7.43
N ASP A 108 -2.22 5.85 -6.99
CA ASP A 108 -3.03 5.44 -5.82
C ASP A 108 -3.57 4.00 -5.92
N HIS A 109 -3.56 3.39 -7.10
CA HIS A 109 -3.86 1.98 -7.32
C HIS A 109 -2.89 1.06 -6.53
N CYS A 110 -1.62 1.44 -6.43
CA CYS A 110 -0.63 0.76 -5.57
C CYS A 110 -0.28 1.65 -4.38
N GLN A 111 0.78 2.42 -4.49
CA GLN A 111 1.20 3.43 -3.53
C GLN A 111 1.73 4.62 -4.32
N ARG A 112 1.34 5.82 -3.93
CA ARG A 112 1.77 7.02 -4.65
C ARG A 112 3.28 7.20 -4.59
N TYR A 113 3.91 7.10 -5.75
CA TYR A 113 5.34 7.25 -5.93
C TYR A 113 5.66 8.41 -6.87
N GLN A 114 6.35 9.43 -6.38
CA GLN A 114 6.65 10.65 -7.15
C GLN A 114 8.15 10.93 -7.27
N GLY A 115 8.97 9.88 -7.17
CA GLY A 115 10.42 10.02 -7.19
C GLY A 115 10.97 10.80 -6.00
N ILE A 116 12.18 11.33 -6.14
CA ILE A 116 12.87 12.07 -5.07
C ILE A 116 12.52 13.57 -5.04
N THR A 117 11.68 14.04 -5.94
CA THR A 117 11.33 15.47 -6.02
C THR A 117 10.57 15.95 -4.78
N ARG A 118 9.77 15.09 -4.17
CA ARG A 118 9.03 15.35 -2.93
C ARG A 118 9.61 14.67 -1.69
N ALA A 119 10.54 13.75 -1.86
CA ALA A 119 11.21 13.02 -0.76
C ALA A 119 12.28 13.88 -0.05
N SER A 120 11.99 15.14 0.19
CA SER A 120 13.03 16.15 0.45
C SER A 120 13.27 16.43 1.93
N THR A 121 12.63 15.73 2.87
CA THR A 121 12.91 15.97 4.29
C THR A 121 13.86 14.92 4.85
N SER A 122 14.80 15.37 5.68
CA SER A 122 15.67 14.48 6.45
C SER A 122 14.87 13.49 7.32
N GLN A 123 13.70 13.89 7.80
CA GLN A 123 12.81 13.05 8.62
C GLN A 123 12.27 11.84 7.87
N ALA A 124 11.91 11.96 6.57
CA ALA A 124 11.46 10.83 5.78
C ALA A 124 12.60 9.80 5.57
N ILE A 125 13.81 10.29 5.26
CA ILE A 125 15.00 9.44 5.13
C ILE A 125 15.32 8.75 6.46
N GLU A 126 15.28 9.50 7.56
CA GLU A 126 15.51 8.98 8.90
C GLU A 126 14.47 7.92 9.29
N ALA A 127 13.19 8.16 9.03
CA ALA A 127 12.10 7.22 9.33
C ALA A 127 12.29 5.88 8.64
N VAL A 128 12.59 5.89 7.34
CA VAL A 128 12.82 4.67 6.55
C VAL A 128 14.10 3.96 7.02
N SER A 129 15.17 4.71 7.25
CA SER A 129 16.44 4.16 7.71
C SER A 129 16.34 3.53 9.10
N ALA A 130 15.68 4.21 10.05
CA ALA A 130 15.50 3.74 11.42
C ALA A 130 14.63 2.48 11.53
N THR A 131 13.72 2.27 10.56
CA THR A 131 12.83 1.10 10.50
C THR A 131 13.20 0.10 9.41
N ARG A 132 14.44 0.16 8.93
CA ARG A 132 14.91 -0.68 7.83
C ARG A 132 14.67 -2.16 8.09
N GLY A 133 13.98 -2.83 7.16
CA GLY A 133 13.68 -4.26 7.25
C GLY A 133 12.56 -4.63 8.22
N GLU A 134 12.00 -3.69 8.97
CA GLU A 134 10.86 -3.94 9.86
C GLU A 134 9.57 -4.11 9.06
N VAL A 135 8.81 -5.15 9.38
CA VAL A 135 7.51 -5.46 8.78
C VAL A 135 6.50 -5.94 9.82
N LEU A 136 5.23 -5.73 9.55
CA LEU A 136 4.14 -6.25 10.35
C LEU A 136 3.92 -7.73 10.03
N MET A 137 3.83 -8.55 11.06
CA MET A 137 3.62 -10.00 10.95
C MET A 137 2.36 -10.42 11.70
N TYR A 138 1.62 -11.36 11.12
CA TYR A 138 0.50 -12.03 11.77
C TYR A 138 0.59 -13.53 11.45
N GLU A 139 0.58 -14.38 12.47
CA GLU A 139 0.69 -15.86 12.34
C GLU A 139 1.84 -16.30 11.41
N GLY A 140 3.01 -15.67 11.55
CA GLY A 140 4.21 -16.02 10.78
C GLY A 140 4.20 -15.53 9.31
N LYS A 141 3.20 -14.74 8.91
CA LYS A 141 3.09 -14.17 7.56
C LYS A 141 3.17 -12.65 7.61
N ILE A 142 3.74 -12.05 6.57
CA ILE A 142 3.76 -10.59 6.43
C ILE A 142 2.34 -10.11 6.13
N CYS A 143 1.87 -9.11 6.87
CA CYS A 143 0.53 -8.56 6.73
C CYS A 143 0.33 -7.85 5.39
N ASP A 144 -0.88 -7.98 4.80
CA ASP A 144 -1.38 -7.04 3.81
C ASP A 144 -1.81 -5.75 4.55
N ALA A 145 -0.84 -4.88 4.80
CA ALA A 145 -0.99 -3.73 5.67
C ALA A 145 -1.60 -2.55 4.93
N ARG A 146 -2.92 -2.60 4.72
CA ARG A 146 -3.68 -1.50 4.10
C ARG A 146 -3.80 -0.32 5.06
N PHE A 147 -3.81 0.87 4.50
CA PHE A 147 -4.00 2.10 5.26
C PHE A 147 -4.88 3.08 4.49
N SER A 148 -5.45 4.03 5.20
CA SER A 148 -6.13 5.20 4.64
C SER A 148 -5.55 6.47 5.27
N LYS A 149 -5.52 7.54 4.49
CA LYS A 149 -5.06 8.85 4.98
C LYS A 149 -6.01 9.44 6.02
N CYS A 150 -7.30 9.15 5.89
CA CYS A 150 -8.35 9.59 6.80
C CYS A 150 -9.45 8.53 6.82
N CYS A 151 -9.77 8.00 8.00
CA CYS A 151 -10.83 7.00 8.19
C CYS A 151 -12.22 7.59 8.42
N GLY A 152 -12.33 8.91 8.57
CA GLY A 152 -13.62 9.56 8.88
C GLY A 152 -14.19 9.22 10.26
N GLY A 153 -13.35 8.75 11.20
CA GLY A 153 -13.74 8.38 12.57
C GLY A 153 -14.05 6.90 12.77
N ALA A 154 -14.07 6.10 11.70
CA ALA A 154 -14.19 4.64 11.78
C ALA A 154 -13.44 3.97 10.63
N MET A 155 -12.63 2.98 10.96
CA MET A 155 -11.95 2.14 9.96
C MET A 155 -12.92 1.13 9.38
N GLU A 156 -12.81 0.89 8.07
CA GLU A 156 -13.63 -0.08 7.36
C GLU A 156 -13.03 -1.50 7.45
N GLU A 157 -13.87 -2.51 7.33
CA GLU A 157 -13.46 -3.91 7.20
C GLU A 157 -12.81 -4.15 5.84
N PHE A 158 -11.67 -4.86 5.81
CA PHE A 158 -10.97 -5.20 4.57
C PHE A 158 -11.88 -5.86 3.52
N GLN A 159 -12.73 -6.79 3.96
CA GLN A 159 -13.65 -7.54 3.10
C GLN A 159 -14.69 -6.64 2.39
N ASN A 160 -14.97 -5.45 2.91
CA ASN A 160 -15.91 -4.52 2.30
C ASN A 160 -15.28 -3.69 1.18
N CYS A 161 -13.95 -3.52 1.21
CA CYS A 161 -13.23 -2.63 0.29
C CYS A 161 -12.45 -3.37 -0.80
N TRP A 162 -11.74 -4.46 -0.44
CA TRP A 162 -10.69 -5.02 -1.29
C TRP A 162 -11.03 -6.41 -1.84
N GLU A 163 -11.15 -7.40 -0.98
CA GLU A 163 -11.43 -8.79 -1.35
C GLU A 163 -12.37 -9.40 -0.31
N ASN A 164 -13.17 -10.39 -0.71
CA ASN A 164 -14.06 -11.08 0.23
C ASN A 164 -13.30 -12.06 1.14
N VAL A 165 -12.28 -11.53 1.81
CA VAL A 165 -11.43 -12.26 2.77
C VAL A 165 -11.40 -11.45 4.07
N ARG A 166 -11.54 -12.13 5.19
CA ARG A 166 -11.43 -11.49 6.50
C ARG A 166 -10.00 -11.58 7.02
N HIS A 167 -9.40 -10.44 7.29
CA HIS A 167 -8.12 -10.34 7.98
C HIS A 167 -8.35 -9.91 9.44
N PRO A 168 -7.97 -10.73 10.44
CA PRO A 168 -8.20 -10.39 11.85
C PRO A 168 -7.51 -9.10 12.31
N TYR A 169 -6.48 -8.67 11.60
CA TYR A 169 -5.72 -7.44 11.87
C TYR A 169 -6.21 -6.21 11.06
N LEU A 170 -7.19 -6.38 10.14
CA LEU A 170 -7.82 -5.32 9.35
C LEU A 170 -9.33 -5.32 9.57
N THR A 171 -9.73 -5.16 10.82
CA THR A 171 -11.14 -5.13 11.22
C THR A 171 -11.62 -3.70 11.41
N GLY A 172 -12.90 -3.48 11.14
CA GLY A 172 -13.57 -2.22 11.41
C GLY A 172 -13.43 -1.82 12.87
N LYS A 173 -12.99 -0.60 13.14
CA LYS A 173 -12.83 -0.08 14.48
C LYS A 173 -13.12 1.41 14.50
N ARG A 174 -13.89 1.85 15.48
CA ARG A 174 -14.09 3.29 15.71
C ARG A 174 -12.78 3.90 16.20
N ASP A 175 -12.37 4.99 15.57
CA ASP A 175 -11.21 5.75 16.01
C ASP A 175 -11.62 6.59 17.24
N TYR A 176 -10.86 6.46 18.33
CA TYR A 176 -11.19 7.15 19.57
C TYR A 176 -10.45 8.50 19.59
N ILE A 177 -11.23 9.56 19.50
CA ILE A 177 -10.74 10.92 19.75
C ILE A 177 -11.21 11.31 21.16
N PRO A 178 -10.28 11.60 22.11
CA PRO A 178 -10.68 12.16 23.40
C PRO A 178 -11.46 13.46 23.21
N GLU A 179 -12.55 13.65 23.93
CA GLU A 179 -13.41 14.85 23.80
C GLU A 179 -12.65 16.18 23.91
N SER A 180 -11.55 16.20 24.64
CA SER A 180 -10.66 17.35 24.80
C SER A 180 -9.91 17.77 23.52
N HIS A 181 -9.88 16.92 22.49
CA HIS A 181 -9.19 17.17 21.22
C HIS A 181 -10.11 17.13 20.00
N ALA A 182 -11.38 16.79 20.17
CA ALA A 182 -12.34 16.79 19.08
C ALA A 182 -12.67 18.23 18.66
N SER A 183 -12.50 18.53 17.36
CA SER A 183 -13.01 19.78 16.81
C SER A 183 -14.54 19.80 16.81
N ASP A 184 -15.17 20.98 16.78
CA ASP A 184 -16.62 21.09 16.78
C ASP A 184 -17.29 20.39 15.58
N SER A 185 -16.60 20.27 14.46
CA SER A 185 -17.02 19.51 13.28
C SER A 185 -17.01 17.99 13.50
N GLU A 186 -16.08 17.48 14.31
CA GLU A 186 -15.96 16.04 14.61
C GLU A 186 -17.01 15.59 15.64
N LYS A 187 -17.43 16.50 16.54
CA LYS A 187 -18.49 16.23 17.53
C LYS A 187 -19.87 16.05 16.88
N GLN A 188 -20.10 16.64 15.70
CA GLN A 188 -21.38 16.52 14.98
C GLN A 188 -21.53 15.17 14.24
N ILE A 189 -20.46 14.45 13.98
CA ILE A 189 -20.50 13.16 13.25
C ILE A 189 -20.78 11.99 14.21
N THR A 190 -20.58 12.18 15.52
CA THR A 190 -20.73 11.14 16.56
C THR A 190 -22.03 11.21 17.36
N GLY A 191 -22.96 12.10 16.98
CA GLY A 191 -24.29 12.28 17.59
C GLY A 191 -25.39 11.43 16.98
#